data_86060668f8f6d1bd3efb5fd008764835
#
_entry.id   86060668f8f6d1bd3efb5fd008764835
#
_cell.length_a   1.000
_cell.length_b   1.000
_cell.length_c   1.000
_cell.angle_alpha   90.00
_cell.angle_beta   90.00
_cell.angle_gamma   90.00
#
_symmetry.space_group_name_H-M   'P 1'
#
loop_
_entity.id
_entity.type
_entity.pdbx_description
1 polymer ?
#
loop_
_entity_poly.entity_id
_entity_poly.type
_entity_poly.pdbx_seq_one_letter_code
_entity_poly.pdbx_strand_id
1 'polypeptide(L)'
;MIPQGFQKARLEIDGGDSIECAFNPESYTVSKTNVWTYKPTQGSDLPAPEFGGGMPMTYKLSLLLDTSLEGPDASVKDDANKLMRAMHGNGTAPNFITFSWGSVKLPKAAPMSLSIHYAMFHPNGEPMRAFVELELAQAEPTSPVGQAQNPTTRGTAGLKSHIVQGGDSLQSIAYDSYRDPTRWRAIAEANGIDDPLRVKRGTSVTIPKLDG
;
A
#
# COMPACT_ATOMS: atom_id res chain seq x y z
N MET A 1 2.30 39.21 -8.11
CA MET A 1 1.64 38.59 -9.30
C MET A 1 2.20 37.18 -9.41
N ILE A 2 1.41 36.15 -9.08
CA ILE A 2 1.82 34.75 -9.19
C ILE A 2 1.86 34.40 -10.68
N PRO A 3 2.95 33.81 -11.20
CA PRO A 3 3.02 33.44 -12.63
C PRO A 3 1.85 32.51 -12.96
N GLN A 4 1.21 32.74 -14.11
CA GLN A 4 0.16 31.85 -14.63
C GLN A 4 0.75 30.44 -14.79
N GLY A 5 0.17 29.47 -14.09
CA GLY A 5 0.63 28.06 -14.12
C GLY A 5 1.23 27.54 -12.81
N PHE A 6 1.36 28.38 -11.78
CA PHE A 6 1.88 27.93 -10.49
C PHE A 6 0.78 27.12 -9.75
N GLN A 7 0.95 25.81 -9.68
CA GLN A 7 0.02 24.97 -8.94
C GLN A 7 0.47 24.83 -7.50
N LYS A 8 -0.44 25.06 -6.57
CA LYS A 8 -0.16 24.91 -5.14
C LYS A 8 -0.27 23.45 -4.71
N ALA A 9 0.59 23.08 -3.78
CA ALA A 9 0.51 21.79 -3.12
C ALA A 9 -0.69 21.78 -2.16
N ARG A 10 -1.37 20.63 -2.08
CA ARG A 10 -2.58 20.44 -1.29
C ARG A 10 -2.53 19.12 -0.54
N LEU A 11 -2.98 19.17 0.70
CA LEU A 11 -3.30 18.00 1.52
C LEU A 11 -4.81 17.86 1.59
N GLU A 12 -5.33 16.69 1.23
CA GLU A 12 -6.72 16.31 1.39
C GLU A 12 -6.80 15.27 2.52
N ILE A 13 -7.61 15.56 3.54
CA ILE A 13 -7.79 14.72 4.72
C ILE A 13 -9.14 14.03 4.60
N ASP A 14 -9.17 12.73 4.80
CA ASP A 14 -10.44 11.99 4.86
C ASP A 14 -11.34 12.58 5.95
N GLY A 15 -12.60 12.82 5.59
CA GLY A 15 -13.54 13.53 6.47
C GLY A 15 -13.87 14.95 6.00
N GLY A 16 -13.21 15.41 4.92
CA GLY A 16 -13.57 16.64 4.19
C GLY A 16 -12.69 17.85 4.46
N ASP A 17 -11.75 17.77 5.39
CA ASP A 17 -10.76 18.83 5.62
C ASP A 17 -9.73 18.88 4.48
N SER A 18 -9.31 20.09 4.10
CA SER A 18 -8.19 20.27 3.18
C SER A 18 -7.32 21.43 3.60
N ILE A 19 -6.03 21.34 3.24
CA ILE A 19 -5.02 22.37 3.51
C ILE A 19 -4.33 22.67 2.19
N GLU A 20 -4.33 23.93 1.78
CA GLU A 20 -3.57 24.42 0.64
C GLU A 20 -2.29 25.07 1.15
N CYS A 21 -1.13 24.59 0.69
CA CYS A 21 0.15 25.14 1.14
C CYS A 21 0.32 26.56 0.58
N ALA A 22 0.59 27.54 1.46
CA ALA A 22 0.93 28.91 1.06
C ALA A 22 2.17 28.93 0.17
N PHE A 23 3.16 28.11 0.52
CA PHE A 23 4.37 27.84 -0.24
C PHE A 23 4.47 26.36 -0.55
N ASN A 24 4.78 26.04 -1.82
CA ASN A 24 5.04 24.66 -2.21
C ASN A 24 6.25 24.11 -1.48
N PRO A 25 6.25 22.82 -1.09
CA PRO A 25 7.42 22.22 -0.45
C PRO A 25 8.65 22.30 -1.38
N GLU A 26 9.81 22.61 -0.82
CA GLU A 26 11.07 22.60 -1.57
C GLU A 26 11.44 21.16 -1.98
N SER A 27 11.10 20.19 -1.15
CA SER A 27 11.37 18.77 -1.39
C SER A 27 10.38 17.89 -0.65
N TYR A 28 10.21 16.70 -1.15
CA TYR A 28 9.59 15.59 -0.44
C TYR A 28 10.40 14.31 -0.67
N THR A 29 10.39 13.42 0.30
CA THR A 29 11.13 12.15 0.21
C THR A 29 10.17 10.99 0.09
N VAL A 30 10.45 10.09 -0.84
CA VAL A 30 9.74 8.81 -0.97
C VAL A 30 10.72 7.68 -0.67
N SER A 31 10.38 6.82 0.27
CA SER A 31 11.20 5.67 0.65
C SER A 31 10.43 4.37 0.47
N LYS A 32 11.12 3.33 0.02
CA LYS A 32 10.59 1.98 -0.13
C LYS A 32 11.57 0.99 0.47
N THR A 33 11.09 0.13 1.34
CA THR A 33 11.89 -0.92 1.97
C THR A 33 11.36 -2.28 1.58
N ASN A 34 12.24 -3.22 1.28
CA ASN A 34 11.92 -4.63 1.07
C ASN A 34 12.58 -5.47 2.16
N VAL A 35 11.90 -6.51 2.58
CA VAL A 35 12.41 -7.48 3.56
C VAL A 35 13.03 -8.65 2.81
N TRP A 36 14.29 -8.97 3.15
CA TRP A 36 15.02 -10.12 2.62
C TRP A 36 15.48 -11.00 3.78
N THR A 37 15.26 -12.28 3.64
CA THR A 37 15.77 -13.29 4.57
C THR A 37 16.87 -14.10 3.86
N TYR A 38 17.96 -14.37 4.56
CA TYR A 38 19.08 -15.12 4.01
C TYR A 38 19.11 -16.52 4.64
N LYS A 39 19.04 -17.56 3.82
CA LYS A 39 19.13 -18.95 4.27
C LYS A 39 20.54 -19.48 4.04
N PRO A 40 21.21 -20.03 5.08
CA PRO A 40 22.49 -20.69 4.91
C PRO A 40 22.38 -21.83 3.89
N THR A 41 23.28 -21.84 2.92
CA THR A 41 23.39 -22.89 1.90
C THR A 41 24.65 -23.69 2.15
N GLN A 42 24.51 -24.97 2.37
CA GLN A 42 25.65 -25.83 2.65
C GLN A 42 26.62 -25.88 1.45
N GLY A 43 27.90 -25.63 1.68
CA GLY A 43 28.92 -25.59 0.63
C GLY A 43 29.02 -24.29 -0.16
N SER A 44 28.31 -23.25 0.26
CA SER A 44 28.41 -21.91 -0.31
C SER A 44 28.81 -20.91 0.78
N ASP A 45 29.71 -20.01 0.45
CA ASP A 45 30.14 -18.90 1.30
C ASP A 45 29.12 -17.75 1.32
N LEU A 46 28.17 -17.72 0.35
CA LEU A 46 27.12 -16.74 0.24
C LEU A 46 25.74 -17.38 0.46
N PRO A 47 24.96 -16.92 1.46
CA PRO A 47 23.61 -17.43 1.70
C PRO A 47 22.65 -16.98 0.59
N ALA A 48 21.70 -17.85 0.24
CA ALA A 48 20.68 -17.52 -0.75
C ALA A 48 19.67 -16.48 -0.20
N PRO A 49 19.43 -15.36 -0.91
CA PRO A 49 18.42 -14.38 -0.51
C PRO A 49 17.01 -14.90 -0.84
N GLU A 50 16.10 -14.76 0.10
CA GLU A 50 14.69 -15.07 -0.07
C GLU A 50 13.86 -13.78 0.17
N PHE A 51 12.99 -13.43 -0.76
CA PHE A 51 12.17 -12.24 -0.64
C PHE A 51 11.06 -12.45 0.39
N GLY A 52 11.11 -11.70 1.49
CA GLY A 52 10.14 -11.77 2.59
C GLY A 52 8.93 -10.82 2.44
N GLY A 53 8.93 -9.97 1.40
CA GLY A 53 7.85 -9.01 1.15
C GLY A 53 8.31 -7.57 1.07
N GLY A 54 7.39 -6.68 0.64
CA GLY A 54 7.60 -5.24 0.59
C GLY A 54 6.90 -4.54 1.75
N MET A 55 7.60 -3.60 2.40
CA MET A 55 6.98 -2.68 3.36
C MET A 55 6.20 -1.58 2.61
N PRO A 56 5.22 -0.90 3.22
CA PRO A 56 4.60 0.28 2.62
C PRO A 56 5.63 1.33 2.21
N MET A 57 5.33 2.12 1.17
CA MET A 57 6.13 3.32 0.90
C MET A 57 5.90 4.34 2.03
N THR A 58 6.96 5.06 2.39
CA THR A 58 6.86 6.19 3.32
C THR A 58 7.14 7.48 2.58
N TYR A 59 6.38 8.51 2.93
CA TYR A 59 6.49 9.85 2.36
C TYR A 59 6.80 10.82 3.49
N LYS A 60 7.90 11.57 3.35
CA LYS A 60 8.24 12.66 4.27
C LYS A 60 8.04 13.99 3.57
N LEU A 61 7.19 14.82 4.13
CA LEU A 61 6.81 16.12 3.62
C LEU A 61 7.24 17.19 4.61
N SER A 62 7.98 18.20 4.14
CA SER A 62 8.31 19.40 4.91
C SER A 62 7.52 20.56 4.33
N LEU A 63 6.55 21.08 5.08
CA LEU A 63 5.60 22.08 4.63
C LEU A 63 5.77 23.37 5.43
N LEU A 64 5.53 24.49 4.79
CA LEU A 64 5.47 25.80 5.41
C LEU A 64 4.01 26.31 5.39
N LEU A 65 3.44 26.50 6.58
CA LEU A 65 2.19 27.23 6.77
C LEU A 65 2.54 28.68 7.11
N ASP A 66 1.96 29.63 6.39
CA ASP A 66 2.25 31.04 6.58
C ASP A 66 1.04 31.88 6.21
N THR A 67 0.55 32.64 7.17
CA THR A 67 -0.57 33.59 7.03
C THR A 67 -0.14 35.02 7.23
N SER A 68 1.18 35.29 7.27
CA SER A 68 1.70 36.64 7.56
C SER A 68 1.29 37.73 6.56
N LEU A 69 0.82 37.32 5.37
CA LEU A 69 0.34 38.24 4.32
C LEU A 69 -1.20 38.30 4.25
N GLU A 70 -1.92 37.53 5.06
CA GLU A 70 -3.38 37.40 4.98
C GLU A 70 -4.15 38.39 5.86
N GLY A 71 -3.45 39.07 6.78
CA GLY A 71 -4.02 40.12 7.62
C GLY A 71 -3.68 39.97 9.10
N PRO A 72 -4.11 40.95 9.93
CA PRO A 72 -3.68 41.05 11.32
C PRO A 72 -4.25 39.95 12.24
N ASP A 73 -5.34 39.28 11.85
CA ASP A 73 -6.01 38.27 12.64
C ASP A 73 -5.82 36.84 12.06
N ALA A 74 -5.07 36.72 10.97
CA ALA A 74 -4.84 35.43 10.31
C ALA A 74 -3.86 34.56 11.13
N SER A 75 -4.18 33.28 11.31
CA SER A 75 -3.39 32.33 12.08
C SER A 75 -3.28 30.99 11.39
N VAL A 76 -2.10 30.39 11.44
CA VAL A 76 -1.87 29.02 10.95
C VAL A 76 -2.47 27.95 11.85
N LYS A 77 -3.06 28.33 12.98
CA LYS A 77 -3.57 27.44 14.01
C LYS A 77 -4.68 26.53 13.50
N ASP A 78 -5.54 27.03 12.61
CA ASP A 78 -6.65 26.24 12.04
C ASP A 78 -6.11 25.10 11.18
N ASP A 79 -5.15 25.33 10.32
CA ASP A 79 -4.55 24.31 9.48
C ASP A 79 -3.71 23.33 10.31
N ALA A 80 -2.97 23.82 11.29
CA ALA A 80 -2.29 22.98 12.26
C ALA A 80 -3.27 22.06 13.02
N ASN A 81 -4.41 22.60 13.44
CA ASN A 81 -5.46 21.83 14.12
C ASN A 81 -6.11 20.79 13.20
N LYS A 82 -6.29 21.06 11.89
CA LYS A 82 -6.75 20.04 10.92
C LYS A 82 -5.79 18.86 10.87
N LEU A 83 -4.46 19.12 10.81
CA LEU A 83 -3.44 18.06 10.84
C LEU A 83 -3.46 17.28 12.15
N MET A 84 -3.56 17.97 13.28
CA MET A 84 -3.68 17.31 14.59
C MET A 84 -4.93 16.44 14.69
N ARG A 85 -6.08 16.92 14.18
CA ARG A 85 -7.31 16.11 14.11
C ARG A 85 -7.14 14.89 13.22
N ALA A 86 -6.43 15.02 12.08
CA ALA A 86 -6.14 13.89 11.20
C ALA A 86 -5.33 12.81 11.93
N MET A 87 -4.36 13.20 12.77
CA MET A 87 -3.58 12.26 13.59
C MET A 87 -4.42 11.51 14.62
N HIS A 88 -5.41 12.17 15.21
CA HIS A 88 -6.29 11.55 16.22
C HIS A 88 -7.43 10.75 15.59
N GLY A 89 -7.89 11.15 14.40
CA GLY A 89 -9.06 10.57 13.74
C GLY A 89 -10.34 10.71 14.59
N ASN A 90 -11.28 9.81 14.35
CA ASN A 90 -12.59 9.78 15.04
C ASN A 90 -12.59 8.82 16.25
N GLY A 91 -11.45 8.66 16.92
CA GLY A 91 -11.33 7.80 18.11
C GLY A 91 -11.08 6.32 17.83
N THR A 92 -11.11 5.88 16.56
CA THR A 92 -10.82 4.50 16.16
C THR A 92 -9.52 4.38 15.36
N ALA A 93 -9.28 5.29 14.43
CA ALA A 93 -8.05 5.32 13.64
C ALA A 93 -7.79 6.74 13.13
N PRO A 94 -6.53 7.11 12.84
CA PRO A 94 -6.17 8.34 12.15
C PRO A 94 -6.86 8.45 10.79
N ASN A 95 -7.16 9.68 10.36
CA ASN A 95 -7.70 9.93 9.03
C ASN A 95 -6.59 9.84 7.99
N PHE A 96 -6.86 9.20 6.86
CA PHE A 96 -5.91 9.15 5.78
C PHE A 96 -5.72 10.52 5.13
N ILE A 97 -4.53 10.74 4.57
CA ILE A 97 -4.14 11.97 3.92
C ILE A 97 -3.69 11.65 2.48
N THR A 98 -4.12 12.47 1.54
CA THR A 98 -3.66 12.46 0.15
C THR A 98 -2.92 13.76 -0.13
N PHE A 99 -1.69 13.68 -0.60
CA PHE A 99 -0.93 14.83 -1.05
C PHE A 99 -0.99 14.95 -2.56
N SER A 100 -1.23 16.16 -3.06
CA SER A 100 -1.24 16.47 -4.49
C SER A 100 -0.50 17.78 -4.76
N TRP A 101 0.30 17.79 -5.85
CA TRP A 101 1.01 18.98 -6.31
C TRP A 101 1.20 18.90 -7.82
N GLY A 102 0.43 19.67 -8.55
CA GLY A 102 0.45 19.61 -9.99
C GLY A 102 0.06 18.23 -10.51
N SER A 103 0.92 17.64 -11.31
CA SER A 103 0.75 16.27 -11.83
C SER A 103 1.13 15.19 -10.80
N VAL A 104 1.77 15.58 -9.70
CA VAL A 104 2.14 14.65 -8.63
C VAL A 104 0.93 14.42 -7.74
N LYS A 105 0.51 13.16 -7.61
CA LYS A 105 -0.49 12.73 -6.64
C LYS A 105 0.03 11.49 -5.92
N LEU A 106 0.29 11.64 -4.63
CA LEU A 106 0.67 10.51 -3.80
C LEU A 106 -0.58 9.66 -3.51
N PRO A 107 -0.43 8.33 -3.42
CA PRO A 107 -1.53 7.46 -3.00
C PRO A 107 -2.01 7.86 -1.61
N LYS A 108 -3.24 7.49 -1.30
CA LYS A 108 -3.83 7.60 0.03
C LYS A 108 -2.91 6.98 1.08
N ALA A 109 -2.60 7.72 2.12
CA ALA A 109 -1.58 7.35 3.10
C ALA A 109 -2.04 7.59 4.54
N ALA A 110 -1.61 6.71 5.43
CA ALA A 110 -1.84 6.84 6.86
C ALA A 110 -0.80 7.79 7.47
N PRO A 111 -1.20 8.79 8.26
CA PRO A 111 -0.26 9.64 8.97
C PRO A 111 0.42 8.87 10.10
N MET A 112 1.77 8.90 10.09
CA MET A 112 2.61 8.17 11.04
C MET A 112 3.17 9.08 12.13
N SER A 113 3.68 10.24 11.73
CA SER A 113 4.20 11.24 12.66
C SER A 113 3.93 12.65 12.13
N LEU A 114 3.74 13.57 13.05
CA LEU A 114 3.52 14.99 12.78
C LEU A 114 4.33 15.80 13.79
N SER A 115 5.15 16.71 13.29
CA SER A 115 5.84 17.72 14.09
C SER A 115 5.48 19.10 13.57
N ILE A 116 5.05 19.99 14.44
CA ILE A 116 4.70 21.36 14.11
C ILE A 116 5.55 22.30 14.96
N HIS A 117 6.39 23.10 14.29
CA HIS A 117 7.22 24.11 14.92
C HIS A 117 6.70 25.51 14.57
N TYR A 118 6.11 26.18 15.54
CA TYR A 118 5.61 27.56 15.39
C TYR A 118 6.77 28.55 15.53
N ALA A 119 6.91 29.46 14.56
CA ALA A 119 8.08 30.31 14.45
C ALA A 119 7.80 31.83 14.51
N MET A 120 6.67 32.31 14.06
CA MET A 120 6.32 33.72 14.02
C MET A 120 4.96 33.93 14.67
N PHE A 121 4.83 34.98 15.47
CA PHE A 121 3.64 35.22 16.28
C PHE A 121 3.18 36.69 16.16
N HIS A 122 1.88 36.87 16.21
CA HIS A 122 1.30 38.19 16.47
C HIS A 122 1.59 38.66 17.89
N PRO A 123 1.46 39.97 18.15
CA PRO A 123 1.62 40.52 19.52
C PRO A 123 0.68 39.92 20.57
N ASN A 124 -0.46 39.35 20.13
CA ASN A 124 -1.45 38.65 20.97
C ASN A 124 -1.06 37.18 21.24
N GLY A 125 0.07 36.68 20.68
CA GLY A 125 0.56 35.32 20.85
C GLY A 125 0.01 34.30 19.84
N GLU A 126 -0.83 34.72 18.87
CA GLU A 126 -1.33 33.82 17.81
C GLU A 126 -0.24 33.55 16.78
N PRO A 127 0.00 32.26 16.37
CA PRO A 127 1.05 31.94 15.43
C PRO A 127 0.65 32.30 13.98
N MET A 128 1.55 33.00 13.29
CA MET A 128 1.42 33.35 11.88
C MET A 128 2.17 32.40 10.95
N ARG A 129 3.20 31.69 11.48
CA ARG A 129 4.03 30.79 10.68
C ARG A 129 4.31 29.52 11.44
N ALA A 130 4.26 28.40 10.74
CA ALA A 130 4.67 27.11 11.27
C ALA A 130 5.39 26.26 10.22
N PHE A 131 6.44 25.58 10.65
CA PHE A 131 7.10 24.53 9.89
C PHE A 131 6.48 23.19 10.30
N VAL A 132 6.04 22.41 9.32
CA VAL A 132 5.37 21.14 9.53
C VAL A 132 6.19 20.03 8.89
N GLU A 133 6.57 19.04 9.69
CA GLU A 133 7.14 17.78 9.23
C GLU A 133 6.07 16.69 9.38
N LEU A 134 5.68 16.11 8.26
CA LEU A 134 4.64 15.09 8.19
C LEU A 134 5.21 13.83 7.54
N GLU A 135 5.14 12.72 8.25
CA GLU A 135 5.49 11.40 7.74
C GLU A 135 4.23 10.58 7.53
N LEU A 136 4.08 10.03 6.32
CA LEU A 136 2.94 9.26 5.88
C LEU A 136 3.41 7.88 5.44
N ALA A 137 2.60 6.84 5.68
CA ALA A 137 2.79 5.50 5.13
C ALA A 137 1.68 5.18 4.13
N GLN A 138 2.06 4.67 2.97
CA GLN A 138 1.12 4.25 1.94
C GLN A 138 0.07 3.28 2.50
N ALA A 139 -1.21 3.61 2.33
CA ALA A 139 -2.33 2.78 2.77
C ALA A 139 -2.97 1.96 1.63
N GLU A 140 -2.82 2.42 0.38
CA GLU A 140 -3.37 1.75 -0.79
C GLU A 140 -2.26 1.33 -1.76
N PRO A 141 -2.40 0.18 -2.46
CA PRO A 141 -1.43 -0.22 -3.48
C PRO A 141 -1.35 0.82 -4.59
N THR A 142 -0.16 1.18 -5.03
CA THR A 142 0.09 2.15 -6.13
C THR A 142 -0.29 1.62 -7.51
N SER A 143 -0.32 0.32 -7.65
CA SER A 143 -0.84 -0.40 -8.81
C SER A 143 -1.81 -1.44 -8.29
N PRO A 144 -2.85 -1.80 -9.05
CA PRO A 144 -3.37 -3.14 -8.91
C PRO A 144 -2.18 -4.03 -9.31
N VAL A 145 -1.33 -4.35 -8.35
CA VAL A 145 -0.53 -5.57 -8.44
C VAL A 145 -1.61 -6.60 -8.73
N GLY A 146 -1.62 -7.09 -9.99
CA GLY A 146 -2.48 -8.22 -10.28
C GLY A 146 -2.22 -9.12 -9.11
N GLN A 147 -3.24 -9.36 -8.33
CA GLN A 147 -3.11 -10.06 -7.05
C GLN A 147 -2.20 -11.21 -7.37
N ALA A 148 -0.96 -11.20 -6.82
CA ALA A 148 -0.26 -12.43 -6.65
C ALA A 148 -1.29 -13.24 -5.89
N GLN A 149 -2.05 -14.03 -6.63
CA GLN A 149 -3.04 -14.90 -6.06
C GLN A 149 -2.22 -15.81 -5.16
N ASN A 150 -2.16 -15.39 -3.90
CA ASN A 150 -1.89 -16.35 -2.87
C ASN A 150 -3.04 -17.34 -3.01
N PRO A 151 -2.82 -18.56 -3.54
CA PRO A 151 -3.92 -19.48 -3.85
C PRO A 151 -4.68 -19.92 -2.62
N THR A 152 -4.38 -19.39 -1.44
CA THR A 152 -4.88 -19.84 -0.15
C THR A 152 -6.02 -19.01 0.44
N THR A 153 -6.43 -17.83 -0.13
CA THR A 153 -7.33 -16.98 0.66
C THR A 153 -8.56 -16.42 -0.04
N ARG A 154 -8.82 -16.66 -1.35
CA ARG A 154 -10.08 -16.32 -2.02
C ARG A 154 -10.43 -17.25 -3.18
N GLY A 155 -10.22 -18.54 -3.01
CA GLY A 155 -11.01 -19.53 -3.75
C GLY A 155 -12.38 -19.66 -3.07
N THR A 156 -13.43 -19.82 -3.84
CA THR A 156 -14.72 -20.32 -3.38
C THR A 156 -14.44 -21.42 -2.35
N ALA A 157 -14.98 -21.31 -1.14
CA ALA A 157 -14.65 -22.22 -0.04
C ALA A 157 -14.73 -23.66 -0.52
N GLY A 158 -13.58 -24.35 -0.59
CA GLY A 158 -13.51 -25.75 -1.01
C GLY A 158 -12.70 -26.08 -2.27
N LEU A 159 -12.18 -25.10 -3.04
CA LEU A 159 -11.33 -25.37 -4.20
C LEU A 159 -9.84 -25.21 -3.84
N LYS A 160 -9.02 -26.24 -4.12
CA LYS A 160 -7.57 -26.19 -4.07
C LYS A 160 -7.03 -26.06 -5.51
N SER A 161 -5.85 -25.47 -5.70
CA SER A 161 -5.15 -25.48 -6.98
C SER A 161 -3.79 -26.17 -6.84
N HIS A 162 -3.35 -26.84 -7.89
CA HIS A 162 -2.06 -27.49 -7.99
C HIS A 162 -1.36 -27.09 -9.29
N ILE A 163 -0.08 -26.77 -9.24
CA ILE A 163 0.75 -26.51 -10.43
C ILE A 163 1.41 -27.80 -10.83
N VAL A 164 1.09 -28.29 -12.02
CA VAL A 164 1.61 -29.55 -12.55
C VAL A 164 3.13 -29.50 -12.69
N GLN A 165 3.82 -30.39 -12.01
CA GLN A 165 5.28 -30.54 -12.03
C GLN A 165 5.74 -31.66 -12.99
N GLY A 166 7.06 -31.77 -13.19
CA GLY A 166 7.60 -32.87 -14.00
C GLY A 166 7.40 -34.21 -13.27
N GLY A 167 6.66 -35.12 -13.93
CA GLY A 167 6.30 -36.42 -13.34
C GLY A 167 4.90 -36.50 -12.77
N ASP A 168 4.19 -35.38 -12.65
CA ASP A 168 2.80 -35.38 -12.21
C ASP A 168 1.87 -35.94 -13.28
N SER A 169 0.86 -36.67 -12.82
CA SER A 169 -0.29 -37.08 -13.59
C SER A 169 -1.57 -36.65 -12.85
N LEU A 170 -2.70 -36.54 -13.53
CA LEU A 170 -3.95 -36.21 -12.86
C LEU A 170 -4.31 -37.25 -11.78
N GLN A 171 -3.86 -38.50 -11.95
CA GLN A 171 -4.05 -39.57 -10.98
C GLN A 171 -3.19 -39.37 -9.72
N SER A 172 -1.93 -38.92 -9.87
CA SER A 172 -1.06 -38.60 -8.71
C SER A 172 -1.60 -37.41 -7.94
N ILE A 173 -2.04 -36.37 -8.65
CA ILE A 173 -2.65 -35.16 -8.04
C ILE A 173 -3.96 -35.51 -7.31
N ALA A 174 -4.78 -36.41 -7.88
CA ALA A 174 -5.98 -36.90 -7.23
C ALA A 174 -5.68 -37.71 -5.98
N TYR A 175 -4.65 -38.56 -6.02
CA TYR A 175 -4.20 -39.31 -4.85
C TYR A 175 -3.73 -38.39 -3.73
N ASP A 176 -2.93 -37.40 -4.04
CA ASP A 176 -2.43 -36.46 -3.06
C ASP A 176 -3.55 -35.63 -2.40
N SER A 177 -4.57 -35.28 -3.19
CA SER A 177 -5.64 -34.40 -2.75
C SER A 177 -6.81 -35.12 -2.09
N TYR A 178 -7.19 -36.29 -2.61
CA TYR A 178 -8.38 -37.06 -2.18
C TYR A 178 -8.04 -38.39 -1.55
N ARG A 179 -6.76 -38.82 -1.58
CA ARG A 179 -6.29 -40.17 -1.20
C ARG A 179 -6.94 -41.28 -2.08
N ASP A 180 -7.42 -40.90 -3.25
CA ASP A 180 -8.05 -41.77 -4.22
C ASP A 180 -7.66 -41.37 -5.66
N PRO A 181 -6.81 -42.14 -6.35
CA PRO A 181 -6.36 -41.82 -7.70
C PRO A 181 -7.47 -41.91 -8.75
N THR A 182 -8.58 -42.62 -8.46
CA THR A 182 -9.69 -42.78 -9.41
C THR A 182 -10.48 -41.50 -9.60
N ARG A 183 -10.36 -40.54 -8.68
CA ARG A 183 -11.03 -39.22 -8.70
C ARG A 183 -10.41 -38.23 -9.69
N TRP A 184 -9.39 -38.61 -10.45
CA TRP A 184 -8.76 -37.75 -11.45
C TRP A 184 -9.75 -37.15 -12.45
N ARG A 185 -10.87 -37.86 -12.75
CA ARG A 185 -11.90 -37.37 -13.69
C ARG A 185 -12.57 -36.08 -13.19
N ALA A 186 -12.83 -35.96 -11.91
CA ALA A 186 -13.38 -34.72 -11.34
C ALA A 186 -12.41 -33.53 -11.52
N ILE A 187 -11.10 -33.77 -11.43
CA ILE A 187 -10.10 -32.75 -11.70
C ILE A 187 -10.07 -32.40 -13.18
N ALA A 188 -10.11 -33.40 -14.08
CA ALA A 188 -10.13 -33.19 -15.52
C ALA A 188 -11.34 -32.36 -15.96
N GLU A 189 -12.53 -32.73 -15.48
CA GLU A 189 -13.80 -32.06 -15.80
C GLU A 189 -13.81 -30.60 -15.28
N ALA A 190 -13.38 -30.37 -14.04
CA ALA A 190 -13.28 -29.02 -13.45
C ALA A 190 -12.35 -28.09 -14.19
N ASN A 191 -11.39 -28.63 -14.98
CA ASN A 191 -10.40 -27.87 -15.72
C ASN A 191 -10.56 -27.94 -17.24
N GLY A 192 -11.62 -28.60 -17.75
CA GLY A 192 -11.83 -28.74 -19.18
C GLY A 192 -10.70 -29.53 -19.89
N ILE A 193 -10.14 -30.55 -19.22
CA ILE A 193 -9.03 -31.35 -19.74
C ILE A 193 -9.61 -32.60 -20.38
N ASP A 194 -9.65 -32.68 -21.71
CA ASP A 194 -10.15 -33.83 -22.47
C ASP A 194 -9.14 -35.00 -22.50
N ASP A 195 -7.84 -34.68 -22.53
CA ASP A 195 -6.78 -35.69 -22.57
C ASP A 195 -5.88 -35.56 -21.33
N PRO A 196 -6.00 -36.44 -20.33
CA PRO A 196 -5.24 -36.40 -19.10
C PRO A 196 -3.74 -36.68 -19.29
N LEU A 197 -3.31 -37.22 -20.43
CA LEU A 197 -1.93 -37.51 -20.76
C LEU A 197 -1.22 -36.29 -21.38
N ARG A 198 -1.94 -35.23 -21.75
CA ARG A 198 -1.42 -34.03 -22.40
C ARG A 198 -1.35 -32.81 -21.50
N VAL A 199 -1.48 -32.96 -20.20
CA VAL A 199 -1.39 -31.84 -19.27
C VAL A 199 0.08 -31.34 -19.22
N LYS A 200 0.28 -30.08 -19.64
CA LYS A 200 1.60 -29.49 -19.70
C LYS A 200 2.12 -29.15 -18.31
N ARG A 201 3.43 -29.38 -18.12
CA ARG A 201 4.15 -28.89 -16.93
C ARG A 201 3.98 -27.37 -16.81
N GLY A 202 3.71 -26.87 -15.58
CA GLY A 202 3.46 -25.47 -15.28
C GLY A 202 1.98 -25.06 -15.43
N THR A 203 1.09 -25.95 -15.88
CA THR A 203 -0.35 -25.70 -15.90
C THR A 203 -0.89 -25.70 -14.48
N SER A 204 -1.69 -24.68 -14.12
CA SER A 204 -2.43 -24.67 -12.88
C SER A 204 -3.74 -25.44 -13.05
N VAL A 205 -3.95 -26.47 -12.24
CA VAL A 205 -5.19 -27.27 -12.24
C VAL A 205 -5.96 -27.00 -10.94
N THR A 206 -7.25 -26.77 -11.07
CA THR A 206 -8.19 -26.60 -9.96
C THR A 206 -8.64 -27.96 -9.46
N ILE A 207 -8.60 -28.18 -8.16
CA ILE A 207 -9.00 -29.42 -7.50
C ILE A 207 -10.35 -29.16 -6.82
N PRO A 208 -11.47 -29.66 -7.37
CA PRO A 208 -12.80 -29.44 -6.80
C PRO A 208 -12.96 -30.21 -5.48
N LYS A 209 -13.81 -29.71 -4.59
CA LYS A 209 -14.25 -30.45 -3.42
C LYS A 209 -15.26 -31.50 -3.91
N LEU A 210 -15.06 -32.74 -3.57
CA LEU A 210 -16.05 -33.81 -3.83
C LEU A 210 -17.06 -33.82 -2.68
N ASP A 211 -18.31 -33.56 -2.99
CA ASP A 211 -19.38 -33.79 -2.05
C ASP A 211 -19.52 -35.32 -1.86
N GLY A 212 -19.30 -35.75 -0.62
CA GLY A 212 -19.31 -37.14 -0.22
C GLY A 212 -20.71 -37.75 -0.19
#